data_6583b82940f60e3ec0f41c88daa70af5
#
_entry.id   6583b82940f60e3ec0f41c88daa70af5
#
_cell.length_a   1.000
_cell.length_b   1.000
_cell.length_c   1.000
_cell.angle_alpha   90.00
_cell.angle_beta   90.00
_cell.angle_gamma   90.00
#
_symmetry.space_group_name_H-M   'P 1'
#
loop_
_entity.id
_entity.type
_entity.pdbx_description
1 polymer ?
#
loop_
_entity_poly.entity_id
_entity_poly.type
_entity_poly.pdbx_seq_one_letter_code
_entity_poly.pdbx_strand_id
1 'polypeptide(L)'
;GKIGRDRDGEELVKVCKEAGVNTEQIIYDDVLPTGSSIVLLETVPGQKVKKRSIVIPGATTQLTVDEIAYLEDEMDKYDLVVLQNAIPMEVNEAIAGYAYKHEVDVVLNPIPAKKLSKELMECVTYMIVNEQAAKSMTGIKIHSDWKREWTRFNLDEARVASAVIRGRGVPTVLITLAEKGVIMNTPERFYYKKAIEDVEMVDPRAAGDAFIGAFCTRICTDDSIGKVLSIANYTAALSIATEG
;
A
#
# COMPACT_ATOMS: atom_id res chain seq x y z
N GLY A 1 8.69 8.74 -9.73
CA GLY A 1 7.54 8.31 -10.56
C GLY A 1 7.61 8.90 -11.98
N LYS A 2 6.78 8.35 -12.90
CA LYS A 2 6.75 8.79 -14.29
C LYS A 2 5.33 9.11 -14.74
N ILE A 3 5.13 10.27 -15.36
CA ILE A 3 3.84 10.80 -15.81
C ILE A 3 3.95 11.28 -17.25
N GLY A 4 2.82 11.46 -17.95
CA GLY A 4 2.79 12.07 -19.26
C GLY A 4 2.90 13.60 -19.21
N ARG A 5 3.24 14.22 -20.35
CA ARG A 5 3.14 15.69 -20.52
C ARG A 5 1.72 16.07 -20.92
N ASP A 6 0.79 15.90 -20.00
CA ASP A 6 -0.62 16.17 -20.18
C ASP A 6 -1.21 16.89 -18.97
N ARG A 7 -2.46 17.30 -19.10
CA ARG A 7 -3.18 18.03 -18.03
C ARG A 7 -3.27 17.22 -16.74
N ASP A 8 -3.44 15.91 -16.83
CA ASP A 8 -3.59 15.04 -15.64
C ASP A 8 -2.26 14.96 -14.89
N GLY A 9 -1.13 14.87 -15.61
CA GLY A 9 0.21 14.91 -15.02
C GLY A 9 0.52 16.25 -14.35
N GLU A 10 0.17 17.37 -15.00
CA GLU A 10 0.35 18.70 -14.42
C GLU A 10 -0.47 18.86 -13.13
N GLU A 11 -1.73 18.40 -13.11
CA GLU A 11 -2.57 18.48 -11.91
C GLU A 11 -2.05 17.59 -10.78
N LEU A 12 -1.55 16.37 -11.07
CA LEU A 12 -0.92 15.52 -10.07
C LEU A 12 0.30 16.18 -9.44
N VAL A 13 1.19 16.78 -10.23
CA VAL A 13 2.37 17.49 -9.72
C VAL A 13 1.97 18.68 -8.86
N LYS A 14 0.95 19.43 -9.28
CA LYS A 14 0.42 20.57 -8.53
C LYS A 14 -0.10 20.12 -7.17
N VAL A 15 -0.96 19.11 -7.12
CA VAL A 15 -1.52 18.57 -5.86
C VAL A 15 -0.41 18.06 -4.94
N CYS A 16 0.58 17.35 -5.47
CA CYS A 16 1.74 16.90 -4.69
C CYS A 16 2.51 18.09 -4.08
N LYS A 17 2.76 19.13 -4.87
CA LYS A 17 3.45 20.35 -4.38
C LYS A 17 2.65 21.08 -3.31
N GLU A 18 1.34 21.21 -3.49
CA GLU A 18 0.43 21.82 -2.50
C GLU A 18 0.41 21.04 -1.19
N ALA A 19 0.57 19.71 -1.26
CA ALA A 19 0.73 18.83 -0.10
C ALA A 19 2.16 18.85 0.50
N GLY A 20 3.10 19.63 -0.04
CA GLY A 20 4.48 19.71 0.43
C GLY A 20 5.39 18.56 0.00
N VAL A 21 4.96 17.74 -0.97
CA VAL A 21 5.77 16.64 -1.51
C VAL A 21 6.81 17.20 -2.49
N ASN A 22 8.07 16.79 -2.35
CA ASN A 22 9.10 17.09 -3.34
C ASN A 22 8.82 16.34 -4.66
N THR A 23 8.69 17.09 -5.74
CA THR A 23 8.33 16.57 -7.07
C THR A 23 9.47 16.67 -8.09
N GLU A 24 10.68 17.05 -7.66
CA GLU A 24 11.82 17.27 -8.58
C GLU A 24 12.23 15.99 -9.32
N GLN A 25 11.97 14.84 -8.71
CA GLN A 25 12.31 13.53 -9.29
C GLN A 25 11.11 12.86 -10.01
N ILE A 26 10.06 13.63 -10.31
CA ILE A 26 9.00 13.14 -11.19
C ILE A 26 9.48 13.28 -12.65
N ILE A 27 9.47 12.16 -13.37
CA ILE A 27 9.94 12.06 -14.76
C ILE A 27 8.76 12.25 -15.70
N TYR A 28 8.97 12.97 -16.78
CA TYR A 28 7.96 13.18 -17.82
C TYR A 28 8.21 12.30 -19.04
N ASP A 29 7.19 11.60 -19.48
CA ASP A 29 7.16 10.85 -20.73
C ASP A 29 6.60 11.73 -21.85
N ASP A 30 7.28 11.78 -22.99
CA ASP A 30 6.87 12.62 -24.12
C ASP A 30 5.90 11.90 -25.09
N VAL A 31 5.67 10.59 -24.89
CA VAL A 31 4.89 9.74 -25.79
C VAL A 31 3.62 9.22 -25.13
N LEU A 32 3.71 8.71 -23.92
CA LEU A 32 2.60 8.10 -23.22
C LEU A 32 1.89 9.08 -22.28
N PRO A 33 0.55 9.00 -22.20
CA PRO A 33 -0.20 9.82 -21.25
C PRO A 33 0.05 9.39 -19.79
N THR A 34 -0.33 10.26 -18.89
CA THR A 34 -0.39 9.96 -17.45
C THR A 34 -1.32 8.77 -17.19
N GLY A 35 -0.91 7.89 -16.28
CA GLY A 35 -1.71 6.74 -15.88
C GLY A 35 -3.05 7.18 -15.28
N SER A 36 -4.12 6.49 -15.67
CA SER A 36 -5.47 6.81 -15.21
C SER A 36 -6.26 5.54 -14.85
N SER A 37 -7.33 5.70 -14.10
CA SER A 37 -8.26 4.61 -13.82
C SER A 37 -9.72 5.08 -13.86
N ILE A 38 -10.57 4.26 -14.43
CA ILE A 38 -12.04 4.45 -14.41
C ILE A 38 -12.60 3.51 -13.36
N VAL A 39 -13.25 4.06 -12.34
CA VAL A 39 -13.88 3.29 -11.27
C VAL A 39 -15.38 3.30 -11.45
N LEU A 40 -15.95 2.12 -11.65
CA LEU A 40 -17.40 1.90 -11.75
C LEU A 40 -17.90 1.39 -10.38
N LEU A 41 -18.82 2.13 -9.79
CA LEU A 41 -19.49 1.76 -8.54
C LEU A 41 -20.92 1.31 -8.87
N GLU A 42 -21.21 0.04 -8.64
CA GLU A 42 -22.56 -0.52 -8.77
C GLU A 42 -23.22 -0.56 -7.39
N THR A 43 -24.22 0.27 -7.19
CA THR A 43 -25.00 0.34 -5.95
C THR A 43 -26.35 -0.30 -6.13
N VAL A 44 -26.62 -1.36 -5.36
CA VAL A 44 -27.94 -2.00 -5.29
C VAL A 44 -28.42 -1.90 -3.84
N PRO A 45 -29.66 -1.39 -3.60
CA PRO A 45 -30.20 -1.28 -2.24
C PRO A 45 -30.13 -2.61 -1.49
N GLY A 46 -29.55 -2.58 -0.28
CA GLY A 46 -29.37 -3.76 0.58
C GLY A 46 -28.22 -4.70 0.19
N GLN A 47 -27.42 -4.35 -0.79
CA GLN A 47 -26.20 -5.10 -1.16
C GLN A 47 -24.94 -4.27 -0.93
N LYS A 48 -23.78 -4.95 -0.78
CA LYS A 48 -22.49 -4.27 -0.81
C LYS A 48 -22.25 -3.62 -2.17
N VAL A 49 -21.74 -2.41 -2.16
CA VAL A 49 -21.30 -1.71 -3.38
C VAL A 49 -20.25 -2.58 -4.09
N LYS A 50 -20.51 -2.89 -5.35
CA LYS A 50 -19.53 -3.59 -6.18
C LYS A 50 -18.69 -2.56 -6.91
N LYS A 51 -17.37 -2.64 -6.71
CA LYS A 51 -16.38 -1.80 -7.37
C LYS A 51 -15.72 -2.58 -8.51
N ARG A 52 -15.69 -1.97 -9.70
CA ARG A 52 -14.88 -2.43 -10.84
C ARG A 52 -13.98 -1.31 -11.27
N SER A 53 -12.71 -1.62 -11.56
CA SER A 53 -11.74 -0.64 -12.02
C SER A 53 -11.16 -1.08 -13.36
N ILE A 54 -11.09 -0.13 -14.29
CA ILE A 54 -10.34 -0.25 -15.55
C ILE A 54 -9.11 0.62 -15.37
N VAL A 55 -7.92 0.02 -15.41
CA VAL A 55 -6.65 0.73 -15.22
C VAL A 55 -5.97 0.92 -16.56
N ILE A 56 -5.58 2.14 -16.86
CA ILE A 56 -4.77 2.54 -18.01
C ILE A 56 -3.43 3.03 -17.44
N PRO A 57 -2.40 2.19 -17.41
CA PRO A 57 -1.19 2.49 -16.61
C PRO A 57 -0.33 3.63 -17.19
N GLY A 58 -0.43 3.92 -18.48
CA GLY A 58 0.26 5.06 -19.13
C GLY A 58 1.78 5.05 -18.92
N ALA A 59 2.34 6.24 -18.77
CA ALA A 59 3.78 6.50 -18.63
C ALA A 59 4.44 5.74 -17.47
N THR A 60 3.70 5.43 -16.42
CA THR A 60 4.21 4.71 -15.24
C THR A 60 4.87 3.38 -15.59
N THR A 61 4.41 2.70 -16.65
CA THR A 61 4.99 1.43 -17.11
C THR A 61 6.32 1.56 -17.85
N GLN A 62 6.72 2.78 -18.18
CA GLN A 62 7.96 3.07 -18.91
C GLN A 62 9.07 3.59 -17.98
N LEU A 63 8.87 3.54 -16.68
CA LEU A 63 9.94 3.84 -15.74
C LEU A 63 11.04 2.77 -15.86
N THR A 64 12.29 3.19 -15.95
CA THR A 64 13.44 2.32 -16.15
C THR A 64 14.37 2.35 -14.94
N VAL A 65 15.25 1.34 -14.83
CA VAL A 65 16.27 1.29 -13.77
C VAL A 65 17.26 2.45 -13.92
N ASP A 66 17.63 2.82 -15.14
CA ASP A 66 18.56 3.93 -15.39
C ASP A 66 18.00 5.26 -14.87
N GLU A 67 16.70 5.48 -15.02
CA GLU A 67 16.03 6.71 -14.55
C GLU A 67 15.99 6.85 -13.02
N ILE A 68 16.21 5.76 -12.29
CA ILE A 68 16.22 5.76 -10.82
C ILE A 68 17.61 5.43 -10.24
N ALA A 69 18.64 5.30 -11.09
CA ALA A 69 19.98 4.88 -10.66
C ALA A 69 20.61 5.83 -9.62
N TYR A 70 20.27 7.13 -9.67
CA TYR A 70 20.73 8.11 -8.66
C TYR A 70 20.36 7.73 -7.22
N LEU A 71 19.32 6.91 -7.03
CA LEU A 71 18.89 6.44 -5.70
C LEU A 71 19.95 5.54 -5.05
N GLU A 72 20.83 4.89 -5.83
CA GLU A 72 21.89 4.06 -5.26
C GLU A 72 22.83 4.88 -4.38
N ASP A 73 23.13 6.13 -4.78
CA ASP A 73 24.03 7.04 -4.06
C ASP A 73 23.30 7.94 -3.04
N GLU A 74 21.97 8.00 -3.11
CA GLU A 74 21.18 8.92 -2.29
C GLU A 74 20.25 8.21 -1.29
N MET A 75 20.27 6.88 -1.24
CA MET A 75 19.30 6.11 -0.48
C MET A 75 19.33 6.39 1.03
N ASP A 76 20.48 6.64 1.59
CA ASP A 76 20.71 6.99 3.01
C ASP A 76 20.12 8.35 3.42
N LYS A 77 19.64 9.15 2.47
CA LYS A 77 18.90 10.39 2.76
C LYS A 77 17.43 10.15 3.17
N TYR A 78 16.96 8.93 3.03
CA TYR A 78 15.56 8.55 3.27
C TYR A 78 15.44 7.64 4.49
N ASP A 79 14.45 7.88 5.32
CA ASP A 79 14.14 7.03 6.48
C ASP A 79 13.42 5.74 6.07
N LEU A 80 12.72 5.75 4.92
CA LEU A 80 11.89 4.64 4.47
C LEU A 80 11.54 4.79 2.99
N VAL A 81 11.43 3.67 2.29
CA VAL A 81 10.98 3.60 0.89
C VAL A 81 9.61 2.93 0.82
N VAL A 82 8.69 3.51 0.05
CA VAL A 82 7.36 2.93 -0.19
C VAL A 82 7.22 2.51 -1.66
N LEU A 83 6.92 1.24 -1.88
CA LEU A 83 6.79 0.64 -3.23
C LEU A 83 5.39 0.08 -3.47
N GLN A 84 4.98 0.13 -4.74
CA GLN A 84 3.77 -0.52 -5.26
C GLN A 84 4.06 -1.23 -6.58
N ASN A 85 3.19 -2.17 -6.98
CA ASN A 85 3.33 -2.88 -8.25
C ASN A 85 2.82 -2.11 -9.47
N ALA A 86 2.57 -0.81 -9.34
CA ALA A 86 2.17 0.04 -10.45
C ALA A 86 3.32 0.30 -11.45
N ILE A 87 4.56 0.28 -10.98
CA ILE A 87 5.78 0.42 -11.79
C ILE A 87 6.30 -0.95 -12.25
N PRO A 88 7.27 -1.00 -13.20
CA PRO A 88 7.94 -2.24 -13.61
C PRO A 88 8.59 -2.98 -12.43
N MET A 89 8.59 -4.30 -12.48
CA MET A 89 9.08 -5.13 -11.37
C MET A 89 10.58 -4.95 -11.16
N GLU A 90 11.34 -4.88 -12.25
CA GLU A 90 12.79 -4.63 -12.25
C GLU A 90 13.17 -3.31 -11.56
N VAL A 91 12.31 -2.30 -11.65
CA VAL A 91 12.51 -1.02 -10.97
C VAL A 91 12.26 -1.18 -9.46
N ASN A 92 11.19 -1.89 -9.08
CA ASN A 92 10.94 -2.21 -7.67
C ASN A 92 12.10 -3.02 -7.05
N GLU A 93 12.62 -4.00 -7.80
CA GLU A 93 13.74 -4.84 -7.37
C GLU A 93 15.02 -4.01 -7.19
N ALA A 94 15.32 -3.12 -8.14
CA ALA A 94 16.47 -2.23 -8.04
C ALA A 94 16.38 -1.29 -6.83
N ILE A 95 15.23 -0.59 -6.66
CA ILE A 95 15.03 0.33 -5.54
C ILE A 95 15.12 -0.42 -4.19
N ALA A 96 14.45 -1.58 -4.08
CA ALA A 96 14.51 -2.38 -2.86
C ALA A 96 15.94 -2.90 -2.57
N GLY A 97 16.69 -3.25 -3.63
CA GLY A 97 18.10 -3.64 -3.51
C GLY A 97 19.00 -2.49 -3.04
N TYR A 98 18.78 -1.27 -3.52
CA TYR A 98 19.48 -0.07 -3.04
C TYR A 98 19.16 0.20 -1.56
N ALA A 99 17.88 0.17 -1.19
CA ALA A 99 17.44 0.33 0.18
C ALA A 99 18.07 -0.71 1.13
N TYR A 100 18.10 -1.98 0.72
CA TYR A 100 18.72 -3.06 1.49
C TYR A 100 20.21 -2.84 1.72
N LYS A 101 20.95 -2.37 0.70
CA LYS A 101 22.40 -2.05 0.83
C LYS A 101 22.67 -0.92 1.83
N HIS A 102 21.76 0.03 1.95
CA HIS A 102 21.87 1.22 2.79
C HIS A 102 21.12 1.07 4.13
N GLU A 103 20.62 -0.14 4.45
CA GLU A 103 19.86 -0.41 5.67
C GLU A 103 18.61 0.48 5.85
N VAL A 104 18.00 0.89 4.71
CA VAL A 104 16.76 1.67 4.68
C VAL A 104 15.57 0.72 4.57
N ASP A 105 14.59 0.93 5.43
CA ASP A 105 13.39 0.11 5.47
C ASP A 105 12.54 0.24 4.20
N VAL A 106 11.97 -0.87 3.73
CA VAL A 106 11.09 -0.93 2.56
C VAL A 106 9.69 -1.37 2.96
N VAL A 107 8.72 -0.53 2.67
CA VAL A 107 7.30 -0.88 2.71
C VAL A 107 6.83 -1.23 1.30
N LEU A 108 6.31 -2.44 1.12
CA LEU A 108 5.70 -2.86 -0.14
C LEU A 108 4.19 -3.04 0.03
N ASN A 109 3.42 -2.29 -0.78
CA ASN A 109 2.01 -2.56 -1.00
C ASN A 109 1.85 -3.20 -2.39
N PRO A 110 1.72 -4.54 -2.53
CA PRO A 110 1.79 -5.25 -3.79
C PRO A 110 0.49 -5.14 -4.60
N ILE A 111 0.05 -3.93 -4.89
CA ILE A 111 -1.13 -3.61 -5.70
C ILE A 111 -0.68 -2.86 -6.97
N PRO A 112 -1.18 -3.24 -8.16
CA PRO A 112 -1.99 -4.43 -8.45
C PRO A 112 -1.26 -5.75 -8.16
N ALA A 113 -2.03 -6.82 -7.90
CA ALA A 113 -1.45 -8.12 -7.58
C ALA A 113 -0.62 -8.66 -8.75
N LYS A 114 0.66 -8.90 -8.51
CA LYS A 114 1.62 -9.54 -9.43
C LYS A 114 2.40 -10.60 -8.66
N LYS A 115 3.00 -11.54 -9.38
CA LYS A 115 3.96 -12.46 -8.77
C LYS A 115 5.21 -11.66 -8.38
N LEU A 116 5.60 -11.73 -7.11
CA LEU A 116 6.80 -11.10 -6.60
C LEU A 116 7.98 -12.06 -6.73
N SER A 117 9.17 -11.54 -7.04
CA SER A 117 10.41 -12.29 -6.99
C SER A 117 10.82 -12.57 -5.54
N LYS A 118 11.66 -13.57 -5.34
CA LYS A 118 12.21 -13.87 -4.03
C LYS A 118 13.17 -12.75 -3.59
N GLU A 119 13.93 -12.25 -4.51
CA GLU A 119 14.91 -11.17 -4.34
C GLU A 119 14.23 -9.89 -3.80
N LEU A 120 13.11 -9.48 -4.41
CA LEU A 120 12.34 -8.35 -3.91
C LEU A 120 11.80 -8.61 -2.49
N MET A 121 11.25 -9.81 -2.25
CA MET A 121 10.64 -10.13 -0.96
C MET A 121 11.66 -10.15 0.19
N GLU A 122 12.90 -10.55 -0.06
CA GLU A 122 13.99 -10.55 0.92
C GLU A 122 14.47 -9.13 1.26
N CYS A 123 14.25 -8.14 0.38
CA CYS A 123 14.58 -6.74 0.64
C CYS A 123 13.44 -5.94 1.30
N VAL A 124 12.24 -6.52 1.42
CA VAL A 124 11.06 -5.83 1.99
C VAL A 124 11.03 -6.01 3.50
N THR A 125 10.97 -4.89 4.25
CA THR A 125 10.83 -4.90 5.71
C THR A 125 9.36 -5.06 6.13
N TYR A 126 8.46 -4.32 5.50
CA TYR A 126 7.03 -4.32 5.80
C TYR A 126 6.21 -4.60 4.53
N MET A 127 5.41 -5.64 4.55
CA MET A 127 4.43 -5.86 3.48
C MET A 127 3.03 -5.53 3.98
N ILE A 128 2.36 -4.59 3.31
CA ILE A 128 0.99 -4.18 3.66
C ILE A 128 0.05 -4.66 2.57
N VAL A 129 -0.84 -5.57 2.90
CA VAL A 129 -1.81 -6.17 1.97
C VAL A 129 -3.23 -6.03 2.51
N ASN A 130 -4.22 -6.04 1.60
CA ASN A 130 -5.61 -6.24 1.98
C ASN A 130 -5.97 -7.74 1.98
N GLU A 131 -7.17 -8.09 2.43
CA GLU A 131 -7.67 -9.47 2.48
C GLU A 131 -7.61 -10.18 1.13
N GLN A 132 -7.94 -9.45 0.05
CA GLN A 132 -7.94 -10.02 -1.31
C GLN A 132 -6.52 -10.30 -1.80
N ALA A 133 -5.59 -9.39 -1.56
CA ALA A 133 -4.18 -9.58 -1.90
C ALA A 133 -3.57 -10.71 -1.07
N ALA A 134 -3.85 -10.75 0.24
CA ALA A 134 -3.42 -11.85 1.11
C ALA A 134 -3.95 -13.20 0.61
N LYS A 135 -5.23 -13.28 0.23
CA LYS A 135 -5.81 -14.49 -0.37
C LYS A 135 -5.12 -14.86 -1.69
N SER A 136 -4.89 -13.90 -2.57
CA SER A 136 -4.22 -14.13 -3.85
C SER A 136 -2.80 -14.69 -3.65
N MET A 137 -2.08 -14.18 -2.67
CA MET A 137 -0.72 -14.61 -2.37
C MET A 137 -0.65 -15.96 -1.66
N THR A 138 -1.61 -16.30 -0.79
CA THR A 138 -1.50 -17.44 0.11
C THR A 138 -2.49 -18.58 -0.19
N GLY A 139 -3.55 -18.29 -0.95
CA GLY A 139 -4.70 -19.18 -1.11
C GLY A 139 -5.67 -19.19 0.10
N ILE A 140 -5.30 -18.55 1.20
CA ILE A 140 -6.08 -18.53 2.44
C ILE A 140 -7.11 -17.41 2.36
N LYS A 141 -8.40 -17.77 2.49
CA LYS A 141 -9.49 -16.81 2.54
C LYS A 141 -9.70 -16.37 3.99
N ILE A 142 -9.58 -15.09 4.24
CA ILE A 142 -9.96 -14.49 5.53
C ILE A 142 -11.45 -14.17 5.45
N HIS A 143 -12.25 -14.79 6.32
CA HIS A 143 -13.70 -14.61 6.33
C HIS A 143 -14.08 -13.38 7.16
N SER A 144 -14.07 -12.22 6.50
CA SER A 144 -14.50 -10.93 7.04
C SER A 144 -15.93 -10.59 6.61
N ASP A 145 -16.89 -11.50 6.78
CA ASP A 145 -18.29 -11.20 6.48
C ASP A 145 -18.78 -10.10 7.44
N TRP A 146 -19.10 -8.92 6.87
CA TRP A 146 -19.54 -7.74 7.64
C TRP A 146 -20.79 -7.98 8.48
N LYS A 147 -21.58 -9.00 8.14
CA LYS A 147 -22.79 -9.41 8.88
C LYS A 147 -22.50 -10.32 10.06
N ARG A 148 -21.26 -10.83 10.19
CA ARG A 148 -20.87 -11.73 11.28
C ARG A 148 -20.00 -11.00 12.28
N GLU A 149 -20.19 -11.30 13.55
CA GLU A 149 -19.31 -10.85 14.60
C GLU A 149 -17.88 -11.36 14.34
N TRP A 150 -16.89 -10.48 14.45
CA TRP A 150 -15.48 -10.83 14.27
C TRP A 150 -15.04 -11.80 15.35
N THR A 151 -14.71 -13.00 14.98
CA THR A 151 -14.39 -14.10 15.92
C THR A 151 -12.87 -14.33 15.97
N ARG A 152 -12.44 -15.04 17.00
CA ARG A 152 -11.05 -15.51 17.12
C ARG A 152 -10.62 -16.33 15.90
N PHE A 153 -11.54 -17.09 15.32
CA PHE A 153 -11.28 -17.87 14.10
C PHE A 153 -10.82 -17.00 12.92
N ASN A 154 -11.47 -15.86 12.70
CA ASN A 154 -11.08 -14.95 11.60
C ASN A 154 -9.69 -14.34 11.85
N LEU A 155 -9.33 -14.06 13.10
CA LEU A 155 -7.98 -13.62 13.46
C LEU A 155 -6.95 -14.72 13.23
N ASP A 156 -7.28 -15.98 13.48
CA ASP A 156 -6.39 -17.10 13.23
C ASP A 156 -6.15 -17.30 11.72
N GLU A 157 -7.16 -17.12 10.86
CA GLU A 157 -6.99 -17.12 9.41
C GLU A 157 -6.03 -16.00 8.94
N ALA A 158 -6.20 -14.80 9.46
CA ALA A 158 -5.31 -13.67 9.15
C ALA A 158 -3.88 -13.92 9.68
N ARG A 159 -3.75 -14.55 10.84
CA ARG A 159 -2.46 -14.97 11.42
C ARG A 159 -1.77 -15.98 10.53
N VAL A 160 -2.47 -17.01 10.06
CA VAL A 160 -1.91 -18.03 9.18
C VAL A 160 -1.53 -17.43 7.83
N ALA A 161 -2.39 -16.61 7.23
CA ALA A 161 -2.09 -15.94 5.97
C ALA A 161 -0.83 -15.07 6.07
N SER A 162 -0.73 -14.25 7.12
CA SER A 162 0.46 -13.42 7.34
C SER A 162 1.72 -14.25 7.60
N ALA A 163 1.62 -15.36 8.32
CA ALA A 163 2.75 -16.26 8.55
C ALA A 163 3.24 -16.92 7.26
N VAL A 164 2.34 -17.30 6.35
CA VAL A 164 2.72 -17.83 5.02
C VAL A 164 3.48 -16.79 4.20
N ILE A 165 3.06 -15.51 4.23
CA ILE A 165 3.78 -14.44 3.54
C ILE A 165 5.15 -14.21 4.19
N ARG A 166 5.22 -14.16 5.52
CA ARG A 166 6.49 -14.04 6.26
C ARG A 166 7.46 -15.17 5.92
N GLY A 167 6.98 -16.39 5.80
CA GLY A 167 7.79 -17.55 5.41
C GLY A 167 8.43 -17.45 4.02
N ARG A 168 8.08 -16.42 3.23
CA ARG A 168 8.69 -16.14 1.92
C ARG A 168 9.79 -15.08 1.97
N GLY A 169 10.19 -14.63 3.15
CA GLY A 169 11.31 -13.71 3.34
C GLY A 169 10.94 -12.35 3.95
N VAL A 170 9.67 -11.99 4.00
CA VAL A 170 9.22 -10.69 4.56
C VAL A 170 9.11 -10.76 6.08
N PRO A 171 9.89 -10.01 6.87
CA PRO A 171 9.87 -10.12 8.34
C PRO A 171 8.56 -9.63 8.96
N THR A 172 7.96 -8.58 8.43
CA THR A 172 6.76 -7.99 9.00
C THR A 172 5.64 -7.87 7.97
N VAL A 173 4.47 -8.43 8.29
CA VAL A 173 3.28 -8.41 7.41
C VAL A 173 2.11 -7.78 8.12
N LEU A 174 1.51 -6.79 7.47
CA LEU A 174 0.24 -6.20 7.87
C LEU A 174 -0.87 -6.66 6.91
N ILE A 175 -2.02 -7.00 7.46
CA ILE A 175 -3.23 -7.27 6.67
C ILE A 175 -4.32 -6.30 7.13
N THR A 176 -4.74 -5.40 6.23
CA THR A 176 -5.89 -4.53 6.46
C THR A 176 -7.19 -5.32 6.24
N LEU A 177 -8.13 -5.19 7.15
CA LEU A 177 -9.34 -5.99 7.26
C LEU A 177 -10.60 -5.12 7.17
N ALA A 178 -10.53 -4.06 6.36
CA ALA A 178 -11.58 -3.07 6.16
C ALA A 178 -12.17 -2.58 7.51
N GLU A 179 -13.49 -2.67 7.70
CA GLU A 179 -14.19 -2.28 8.91
C GLU A 179 -13.79 -3.08 10.18
N LYS A 180 -12.94 -4.08 10.04
CA LYS A 180 -12.43 -4.88 11.16
C LYS A 180 -11.09 -4.40 11.69
N GLY A 181 -10.41 -3.51 10.95
CA GLY A 181 -9.13 -2.92 11.36
C GLY A 181 -7.93 -3.56 10.70
N VAL A 182 -6.88 -3.86 11.44
CA VAL A 182 -5.61 -4.35 10.90
C VAL A 182 -4.96 -5.38 11.84
N ILE A 183 -4.30 -6.37 11.25
CA ILE A 183 -3.32 -7.19 11.96
C ILE A 183 -1.91 -6.80 11.53
N MET A 184 -0.95 -6.96 12.43
CA MET A 184 0.47 -6.89 12.14
C MET A 184 1.16 -8.10 12.76
N ASN A 185 1.87 -8.85 11.95
CA ASN A 185 2.59 -10.06 12.35
C ASN A 185 4.10 -9.84 12.16
N THR A 186 4.81 -9.73 13.27
CA THR A 186 6.28 -9.56 13.32
C THR A 186 6.96 -10.86 13.76
N PRO A 187 8.29 -10.96 13.73
CA PRO A 187 9.01 -12.11 14.30
C PRO A 187 8.67 -12.35 15.78
N GLU A 188 8.47 -11.28 16.57
CA GLU A 188 8.32 -11.33 18.02
C GLU A 188 6.86 -11.44 18.44
N ARG A 189 5.93 -10.79 17.70
CA ARG A 189 4.57 -10.56 18.15
C ARG A 189 3.54 -10.49 17.04
N PHE A 190 2.32 -10.88 17.38
CA PHE A 190 1.12 -10.65 16.58
C PHE A 190 0.29 -9.56 17.24
N TYR A 191 -0.03 -8.52 16.48
CA TYR A 191 -0.86 -7.41 16.90
C TYR A 191 -2.20 -7.44 16.15
N TYR A 192 -3.25 -7.05 16.82
CA TYR A 192 -4.53 -6.73 16.21
C TYR A 192 -4.99 -5.36 16.71
N LYS A 193 -5.39 -4.50 15.80
CA LYS A 193 -6.00 -3.22 16.12
C LYS A 193 -7.34 -3.11 15.42
N LYS A 194 -8.41 -2.95 16.21
CA LYS A 194 -9.77 -2.76 15.71
C LYS A 194 -9.86 -1.44 14.93
N ALA A 195 -10.68 -1.41 13.88
CA ALA A 195 -11.00 -0.18 13.17
C ALA A 195 -11.73 0.82 14.07
N ILE A 196 -11.78 2.08 13.65
CA ILE A 196 -12.62 3.09 14.29
C ILE A 196 -14.08 2.77 13.96
N GLU A 197 -14.92 2.71 14.97
CA GLU A 197 -16.36 2.43 14.83
C GLU A 197 -17.14 3.73 14.55
N ASP A 198 -18.36 3.58 14.06
CA ASP A 198 -19.33 4.67 13.85
C ASP A 198 -18.84 5.78 12.89
N VAL A 199 -18.06 5.39 11.88
CA VAL A 199 -17.63 6.29 10.80
C VAL A 199 -18.62 6.20 9.65
N GLU A 200 -19.21 7.34 9.29
CA GLU A 200 -20.04 7.44 8.08
C GLU A 200 -19.14 7.32 6.84
N MET A 201 -19.41 6.30 6.01
CA MET A 201 -18.64 6.07 4.80
C MET A 201 -19.18 6.91 3.65
N VAL A 202 -18.45 7.95 3.27
CA VAL A 202 -18.74 8.82 2.12
C VAL A 202 -18.01 8.29 0.88
N ASP A 203 -16.70 8.10 0.97
CA ASP A 203 -15.87 7.59 -0.12
C ASP A 203 -14.84 6.57 0.37
N PRO A 204 -14.98 5.27 0.00
CA PRO A 204 -14.05 4.23 0.45
C PRO A 204 -12.73 4.20 -0.35
N ARG A 205 -12.55 5.11 -1.33
CA ARG A 205 -11.30 5.20 -2.09
C ARG A 205 -10.19 5.73 -1.19
N ALA A 206 -8.96 5.47 -1.56
CA ALA A 206 -7.75 5.93 -0.87
C ALA A 206 -7.61 5.54 0.62
N ALA A 207 -8.57 4.85 1.26
CA ALA A 207 -8.45 4.43 2.65
C ALA A 207 -7.18 3.61 2.93
N GLY A 208 -6.83 2.70 2.00
CA GLY A 208 -5.59 1.93 2.08
C GLY A 208 -4.34 2.80 1.96
N ASP A 209 -4.36 3.77 1.04
CA ASP A 209 -3.23 4.68 0.83
C ASP A 209 -3.06 5.63 2.02
N ALA A 210 -4.16 6.14 2.58
CA ALA A 210 -4.16 6.94 3.81
C ALA A 210 -3.61 6.16 5.02
N PHE A 211 -4.00 4.88 5.14
CA PHE A 211 -3.43 3.98 6.15
C PHE A 211 -1.92 3.82 5.98
N ILE A 212 -1.45 3.53 4.76
CA ILE A 212 -0.03 3.32 4.45
C ILE A 212 0.77 4.59 4.73
N GLY A 213 0.31 5.75 4.27
CA GLY A 213 0.98 7.03 4.51
C GLY A 213 1.14 7.33 6.01
N ALA A 214 0.06 7.16 6.79
CA ALA A 214 0.12 7.35 8.24
C ALA A 214 0.99 6.30 8.94
N PHE A 215 0.95 5.03 8.52
CA PHE A 215 1.82 3.99 9.03
C PHE A 215 3.29 4.33 8.78
N CYS A 216 3.65 4.69 7.55
CA CYS A 216 5.02 5.00 7.14
C CYS A 216 5.60 6.17 7.94
N THR A 217 4.84 7.25 8.10
CA THR A 217 5.30 8.40 8.88
C THR A 217 5.48 8.08 10.37
N ARG A 218 4.65 7.20 10.92
CA ARG A 218 4.68 6.90 12.37
C ARG A 218 5.64 5.77 12.74
N ILE A 219 5.93 4.83 11.82
CA ILE A 219 6.87 3.75 12.09
C ILE A 219 8.32 4.26 12.18
N CYS A 220 8.62 5.39 11.52
CA CYS A 220 9.91 6.07 11.58
C CYS A 220 10.09 6.92 12.86
N THR A 221 9.17 6.83 13.82
CA THR A 221 9.26 7.56 15.10
C THR A 221 9.37 6.58 16.27
N ASP A 222 9.65 7.11 17.47
CA ASP A 222 9.71 6.31 18.71
C ASP A 222 8.34 5.89 19.26
N ASP A 223 7.28 5.93 18.44
CA ASP A 223 5.95 5.51 18.85
C ASP A 223 5.86 4.00 19.05
N SER A 224 5.09 3.58 20.05
CA SER A 224 4.77 2.16 20.20
C SER A 224 3.93 1.66 19.00
N ILE A 225 4.11 0.39 18.61
CA ILE A 225 3.34 -0.24 17.51
C ILE A 225 1.84 -0.05 17.69
N GLY A 226 1.33 -0.15 18.91
CA GLY A 226 -0.08 0.08 19.22
C GLY A 226 -0.54 1.49 18.85
N LYS A 227 0.30 2.51 19.05
CA LYS A 227 0.02 3.91 18.68
C LYS A 227 0.13 4.10 17.17
N VAL A 228 1.15 3.53 16.52
CA VAL A 228 1.32 3.53 15.06
C VAL A 228 0.06 2.99 14.37
N LEU A 229 -0.38 1.78 14.74
CA LEU A 229 -1.58 1.16 14.17
C LEU A 229 -2.86 1.94 14.49
N SER A 230 -2.95 2.60 15.65
CA SER A 230 -4.10 3.44 16.00
C SER A 230 -4.21 4.65 15.09
N ILE A 231 -3.09 5.37 14.87
CA ILE A 231 -3.04 6.55 14.04
C ILE A 231 -3.32 6.17 12.57
N ALA A 232 -2.73 5.09 12.08
CA ALA A 232 -2.98 4.61 10.72
C ALA A 232 -4.46 4.25 10.49
N ASN A 233 -5.10 3.55 11.43
CA ASN A 233 -6.54 3.27 11.38
C ASN A 233 -7.40 4.55 11.43
N TYR A 234 -7.02 5.50 12.28
CA TYR A 234 -7.74 6.77 12.40
C TYR A 234 -7.66 7.59 11.11
N THR A 235 -6.48 7.67 10.49
CA THR A 235 -6.28 8.37 9.22
C THR A 235 -7.09 7.73 8.09
N ALA A 236 -7.11 6.38 8.02
CA ALA A 236 -7.96 5.67 7.08
C ALA A 236 -9.46 5.94 7.31
N ALA A 237 -9.88 6.03 8.58
CA ALA A 237 -11.26 6.35 8.94
C ALA A 237 -11.65 7.78 8.56
N LEU A 238 -10.76 8.75 8.73
CA LEU A 238 -10.96 10.13 8.27
C LEU A 238 -11.07 10.19 6.75
N SER A 239 -10.21 9.47 6.04
CA SER A 239 -10.21 9.44 4.57
C SER A 239 -11.54 8.97 4.00
N ILE A 240 -12.18 7.94 4.58
CA ILE A 240 -13.47 7.44 4.09
C ILE A 240 -14.66 8.32 4.45
N ALA A 241 -14.51 9.22 5.41
CA ALA A 241 -15.56 10.17 5.86
C ALA A 241 -15.62 11.44 5.00
N THR A 242 -14.71 11.62 4.07
CA THR A 242 -14.61 12.79 3.19
C THR A 242 -14.74 12.37 1.73
N GLU A 243 -15.32 13.26 0.90
CA GLU A 243 -15.27 13.10 -0.55
C GLU A 243 -13.90 13.55 -1.05
N GLY A 244 -13.22 12.66 -1.84
CA GLY A 244 -11.88 12.88 -2.35
C GLY A 244 -11.72 12.66 -3.84
#